data_612ee74661148f5e77fdd8cb08d0eb52
#
_entry.id   612ee74661148f5e77fdd8cb08d0eb52
#
_cell.length_a   1.000
_cell.length_b   1.000
_cell.length_c   1.000
_cell.angle_alpha   90.00
_cell.angle_beta   90.00
_cell.angle_gamma   90.00
#
_symmetry.space_group_name_H-M   'P 1'
#
loop_
_entity.id
_entity.type
_entity.pdbx_description
1 polymer ?
#
loop_
_entity_poly.entity_id
_entity_poly.type
_entity_poly.pdbx_seq_one_letter_code
_entity_poly.pdbx_strand_id
1 'polypeptide(L)'
;MIKVVNTNDFNENVENDNGVVVVDFFAEWCGPCKMLAPVFKDLDEEIGDKVKFMKVDIDKDINLAEKFQITSVPTMIVFKNGKPVDTIMGFRPKDMIKSQIETHL
;
A
#
# COMPACT_ATOMS: atom_id res chain seq x y z
N MET A 1 -4.93 -9.83 7.72
CA MET A 1 -5.45 -8.54 8.22
C MET A 1 -4.53 -7.40 7.79
N ILE A 2 -5.11 -6.31 7.34
CA ILE A 2 -4.33 -5.15 6.89
C ILE A 2 -3.91 -4.31 8.09
N LYS A 3 -2.60 -4.09 8.23
CA LYS A 3 -2.04 -3.30 9.31
C LYS A 3 -1.85 -1.85 8.83
N VAL A 4 -2.22 -0.89 9.68
CA VAL A 4 -1.84 0.51 9.48
C VAL A 4 -0.48 0.72 10.15
N VAL A 5 0.54 0.98 9.34
CA VAL A 5 1.91 1.16 9.83
C VAL A 5 2.24 2.65 9.95
N ASN A 6 3.11 2.97 10.89
CA ASN A 6 3.55 4.33 11.15
C ASN A 6 5.05 4.48 10.87
N THR A 7 5.56 5.70 11.05
CA THR A 7 6.98 6.00 10.81
C THR A 7 7.89 5.10 11.65
N ASN A 8 7.49 4.79 12.89
CA ASN A 8 8.33 4.03 13.80
C ASN A 8 8.44 2.54 13.47
N ASP A 9 7.39 1.95 12.89
CA ASP A 9 7.36 0.51 12.58
C ASP A 9 7.43 0.19 11.09
N PHE A 10 7.58 1.19 10.23
CA PHE A 10 7.64 1.00 8.78
C PHE A 10 8.85 0.14 8.37
N ASN A 11 10.00 0.40 8.99
CA ASN A 11 11.21 -0.36 8.69
C ASN A 11 10.99 -1.86 8.96
N GLU A 12 10.44 -2.18 10.13
CA GLU A 12 10.18 -3.57 10.52
C GLU A 12 9.15 -4.25 9.62
N ASN A 13 8.05 -3.56 9.29
CA ASN A 13 6.93 -4.17 8.60
C ASN A 13 7.09 -4.17 7.06
N VAL A 14 7.86 -3.26 6.51
CA VAL A 14 7.99 -3.09 5.06
C VAL A 14 9.44 -3.22 4.59
N GLU A 15 10.33 -2.40 5.13
CA GLU A 15 11.70 -2.32 4.61
C GLU A 15 12.53 -3.57 4.89
N ASN A 16 12.27 -4.25 5.99
CA ASN A 16 12.96 -5.51 6.35
C ASN A 16 12.24 -6.75 5.81
N ASP A 17 11.14 -6.60 5.11
CA ASP A 17 10.43 -7.73 4.53
C ASP A 17 11.09 -8.18 3.24
N ASN A 18 11.30 -9.48 3.10
CA ASN A 18 11.96 -10.07 1.93
C ASN A 18 11.00 -10.39 0.80
N GLY A 19 9.71 -10.25 1.02
CA GLY A 19 8.68 -10.55 0.03
C GLY A 19 8.12 -9.31 -0.64
N VAL A 20 6.91 -9.46 -1.16
CA VAL A 20 6.17 -8.35 -1.78
C VAL A 20 5.21 -7.77 -0.75
N VAL A 21 5.29 -6.46 -0.55
CA VAL A 21 4.42 -5.69 0.34
C VAL A 21 3.80 -4.57 -0.46
N VAL A 22 2.49 -4.42 -0.38
CA VAL A 22 1.79 -3.31 -1.02
C VAL A 22 1.32 -2.34 0.08
N VAL A 23 1.72 -1.09 -0.03
CA VAL A 23 1.37 -0.05 0.93
C VAL A 23 0.43 0.95 0.29
N ASP A 24 -0.76 1.10 0.86
CA ASP A 24 -1.75 2.09 0.46
C ASP A 24 -1.57 3.34 1.31
N PHE A 25 -1.08 4.41 0.68
CA PHE A 25 -0.98 5.72 1.30
C PHE A 25 -2.32 6.43 1.14
N PHE A 26 -3.00 6.69 2.24
CA PHE A 26 -4.37 7.18 2.26
C PHE A 26 -4.54 8.36 3.21
N ALA A 27 -5.70 9.03 3.10
CA ALA A 27 -6.16 10.02 4.07
C ALA A 27 -7.61 9.72 4.44
N GLU A 28 -7.99 10.02 5.67
CA GLU A 28 -9.36 9.74 6.15
C GLU A 28 -10.42 10.59 5.45
N TRP A 29 -10.05 11.78 5.00
CA TRP A 29 -10.97 12.70 4.30
C TRP A 29 -11.13 12.39 2.80
N CYS A 30 -10.42 11.42 2.28
CA CYS A 30 -10.29 11.16 0.85
C CYS A 30 -11.39 10.18 0.38
N GLY A 31 -12.29 10.64 -0.49
CA GLY A 31 -13.36 9.83 -1.07
C GLY A 31 -12.86 8.60 -1.84
N PRO A 32 -11.95 8.77 -2.82
CA PRO A 32 -11.39 7.62 -3.54
C PRO A 32 -10.67 6.63 -2.65
N CYS A 33 -10.06 7.09 -1.55
CA CYS A 33 -9.43 6.20 -0.57
C CYS A 33 -10.47 5.31 0.11
N LYS A 34 -11.64 5.86 0.42
CA LYS A 34 -12.75 5.11 1.01
C LYS A 34 -13.31 4.08 0.05
N MET A 35 -13.33 4.40 -1.25
CA MET A 35 -13.73 3.46 -2.29
C MET A 35 -12.72 2.33 -2.45
N LEU A 36 -11.44 2.62 -2.28
CA LEU A 36 -10.38 1.62 -2.41
C LEU A 36 -10.35 0.65 -1.21
N ALA A 37 -10.76 1.10 -0.03
CA ALA A 37 -10.64 0.29 1.19
C ALA A 37 -11.25 -1.12 1.06
N PRO A 38 -12.49 -1.30 0.57
CA PRO A 38 -13.05 -2.65 0.41
C PRO A 38 -12.32 -3.45 -0.67
N VAL A 39 -11.85 -2.81 -1.74
CA VAL A 39 -11.07 -3.47 -2.79
C VAL A 39 -9.75 -3.99 -2.22
N PHE A 40 -9.09 -3.17 -1.42
CA PHE A 40 -7.82 -3.52 -0.77
C PHE A 40 -8.00 -4.70 0.19
N LYS A 41 -9.11 -4.70 0.93
CA LYS A 41 -9.47 -5.81 1.82
C LYS A 41 -9.71 -7.11 1.04
N ASP A 42 -10.42 -7.02 -0.08
CA ASP A 42 -10.68 -8.19 -0.93
C ASP A 42 -9.39 -8.77 -1.50
N LEU A 43 -8.45 -7.90 -1.89
CA LEU A 43 -7.14 -8.33 -2.36
C LEU A 43 -6.36 -9.06 -1.26
N ASP A 44 -6.40 -8.55 -0.04
CA ASP A 44 -5.76 -9.23 1.09
C ASP A 44 -6.37 -10.61 1.33
N GLU A 45 -7.67 -10.76 1.20
CA GLU A 45 -8.35 -12.05 1.33
C GLU A 45 -7.96 -13.02 0.20
N GLU A 46 -7.81 -12.50 -1.03
CA GLU A 46 -7.52 -13.34 -2.21
C GLU A 46 -6.05 -13.75 -2.31
N ILE A 47 -5.12 -12.83 -2.07
CA ILE A 47 -3.69 -13.07 -2.29
C ILE A 47 -2.82 -12.70 -1.08
N GLY A 48 -3.41 -12.51 0.09
CA GLY A 48 -2.68 -12.16 1.31
C GLY A 48 -1.69 -13.23 1.78
N ASP A 49 -1.79 -14.45 1.27
CA ASP A 49 -0.82 -15.52 1.50
C ASP A 49 0.49 -15.30 0.71
N LYS A 50 0.45 -14.52 -0.35
CA LYS A 50 1.61 -14.25 -1.21
C LYS A 50 2.12 -12.82 -1.09
N VAL A 51 1.27 -11.89 -0.70
CA VAL A 51 1.54 -10.45 -0.65
C VAL A 51 1.02 -9.90 0.66
N LYS A 52 1.83 -9.10 1.35
CA LYS A 52 1.37 -8.39 2.54
C LYS A 52 0.78 -7.05 2.13
N PHE A 53 -0.33 -6.70 2.74
CA PHE A 53 -1.04 -5.45 2.50
C PHE A 53 -0.98 -4.59 3.75
N MET A 54 -0.48 -3.37 3.60
CA MET A 54 -0.31 -2.40 4.68
C MET A 54 -0.90 -1.06 4.26
N LYS A 55 -1.18 -0.20 5.23
CA LYS A 55 -1.68 1.15 4.99
C LYS A 55 -0.86 2.17 5.78
N VAL A 56 -0.71 3.37 5.21
CA VAL A 56 -0.08 4.50 5.87
C VAL A 56 -1.01 5.71 5.76
N ASP A 57 -1.33 6.32 6.90
CA ASP A 57 -2.10 7.57 6.96
C ASP A 57 -1.15 8.74 6.73
N ILE A 58 -1.30 9.45 5.64
CA ILE A 58 -0.37 10.54 5.25
C ILE A 58 -0.46 11.74 6.18
N ASP A 59 -1.58 11.93 6.88
CA ASP A 59 -1.73 13.06 7.79
C ASP A 59 -1.10 12.78 9.15
N LYS A 60 -1.05 11.53 9.55
CA LYS A 60 -0.41 11.10 10.80
C LYS A 60 1.08 10.83 10.61
N ASP A 61 1.48 10.33 9.46
CA ASP A 61 2.86 9.93 9.17
C ASP A 61 3.43 10.73 8.00
N ILE A 62 3.49 12.04 8.20
CA ILE A 62 3.95 13.01 7.21
C ILE A 62 5.34 12.67 6.68
N ASN A 63 6.24 12.19 7.56
CA ASN A 63 7.60 11.83 7.16
C ASN A 63 7.63 10.71 6.13
N LEU A 64 6.76 9.72 6.26
CA LEU A 64 6.67 8.64 5.27
C LEU A 64 6.12 9.15 3.93
N ALA A 65 5.10 10.01 3.98
CA ALA A 65 4.55 10.60 2.76
C ALA A 65 5.61 11.42 2.01
N GLU A 66 6.41 12.19 2.72
CA GLU A 66 7.51 12.97 2.13
C GLU A 66 8.61 12.06 1.57
N LYS A 67 9.01 11.05 2.33
CA LYS A 67 10.05 10.10 1.92
C LYS A 67 9.72 9.44 0.58
N PHE A 68 8.48 9.05 0.38
CA PHE A 68 8.05 8.38 -0.84
C PHE A 68 7.38 9.32 -1.85
N GLN A 69 7.46 10.63 -1.61
CA GLN A 69 6.98 11.67 -2.53
C GLN A 69 5.50 11.48 -2.90
N ILE A 70 4.68 11.20 -1.89
CA ILE A 70 3.23 11.06 -2.08
C ILE A 70 2.62 12.44 -2.28
N THR A 71 2.10 12.70 -3.47
CA THR A 71 1.49 13.99 -3.84
C THR A 71 -0.03 13.91 -3.98
N SER A 72 -0.57 12.72 -4.09
CA SER A 72 -2.01 12.49 -4.20
C SER A 72 -2.38 11.19 -3.49
N VAL A 73 -3.65 11.06 -3.11
CA VAL A 73 -4.16 9.87 -2.44
C VAL A 73 -5.42 9.36 -3.15
N PRO A 74 -5.63 8.04 -3.18
CA PRO A 74 -4.72 7.02 -2.70
C PRO A 74 -3.54 6.82 -3.65
N THR A 75 -2.40 6.46 -3.11
CA THR A 75 -1.26 5.99 -3.89
C THR A 75 -0.79 4.69 -3.28
N MET A 76 -0.75 3.64 -4.07
CA MET A 76 -0.23 2.35 -3.64
C MET A 76 1.18 2.18 -4.16
N ILE A 77 2.11 1.81 -3.29
CA ILE A 77 3.48 1.47 -3.70
C ILE A 77 3.68 -0.01 -3.44
N VAL A 78 4.18 -0.71 -4.45
CA VAL A 78 4.58 -2.11 -4.35
C VAL A 78 6.05 -2.14 -3.97
N PHE A 79 6.34 -2.79 -2.84
CA PHE A 79 7.70 -3.00 -2.34
C PHE A 79 8.09 -4.45 -2.58
N LYS A 80 9.32 -4.67 -2.99
CA LYS A 80 9.91 -6.02 -3.09
C LYS A 80 11.30 -6.00 -2.49
N ASN A 81 11.55 -6.89 -1.56
CA ASN A 81 12.80 -6.90 -0.77
C ASN A 81 13.07 -5.54 -0.12
N GLY A 82 12.01 -4.90 0.39
CA GLY A 82 12.10 -3.63 1.09
C GLY A 82 12.26 -2.39 0.22
N LYS A 83 12.21 -2.53 -1.11
CA LYS A 83 12.42 -1.41 -2.04
C LYS A 83 11.20 -1.20 -2.93
N PRO A 84 10.83 0.06 -3.22
CA PRO A 84 9.75 0.35 -4.17
C PRO A 84 10.09 -0.19 -5.56
N VAL A 85 9.16 -0.95 -6.14
CA VAL A 85 9.32 -1.49 -7.51
C VAL A 85 8.22 -1.04 -8.44
N ASP A 86 7.10 -0.53 -7.91
CA ASP A 86 5.97 -0.09 -8.74
C ASP A 86 5.08 0.87 -7.95
N THR A 87 4.32 1.70 -8.67
CA THR A 87 3.40 2.67 -8.08
C THR A 87 2.07 2.62 -8.82
N ILE A 88 0.97 2.61 -8.06
CA ILE A 88 -0.39 2.68 -8.60
C ILE A 88 -1.05 3.92 -8.01
N MET A 89 -1.32 4.92 -8.83
CA MET A 89 -1.89 6.18 -8.40
C MET A 89 -3.41 6.21 -8.62
N GLY A 90 -4.12 6.62 -7.58
CA GLY A 90 -5.57 6.75 -7.62
C GLY A 90 -6.30 5.41 -7.46
N PHE A 91 -7.63 5.51 -7.49
CA PHE A 91 -8.48 4.31 -7.45
C PHE A 91 -8.36 3.53 -8.76
N ARG A 92 -8.28 2.20 -8.63
CA ARG A 92 -8.34 1.28 -9.77
C ARG A 92 -9.20 0.08 -9.38
N PRO A 93 -9.87 -0.57 -10.35
CA PRO A 93 -10.60 -1.81 -10.08
C PRO A 93 -9.67 -2.91 -9.57
N LYS A 94 -10.24 -3.80 -8.76
CA LYS A 94 -9.50 -4.88 -8.10
C LYS A 94 -8.63 -5.69 -9.07
N ASP A 95 -9.18 -6.10 -10.21
CA ASP A 95 -8.45 -6.97 -11.14
C ASP A 95 -7.26 -6.26 -11.79
N MET A 96 -7.35 -4.96 -12.00
CA MET A 96 -6.23 -4.17 -12.52
C MET A 96 -5.11 -4.08 -11.49
N ILE A 97 -5.46 -3.83 -10.24
CA ILE A 97 -4.48 -3.77 -9.14
C ILE A 97 -3.82 -5.14 -8.97
N LYS A 98 -4.63 -6.19 -8.93
CA LYS A 98 -4.15 -7.56 -8.78
C LYS A 98 -3.16 -7.95 -9.88
N SER A 99 -3.52 -7.67 -11.13
CA SER A 99 -2.65 -7.97 -12.28
C SER A 99 -1.32 -7.26 -12.18
N GLN A 100 -1.33 -5.99 -11.76
CA GLN A 100 -0.11 -5.21 -11.63
C GLN A 100 0.77 -5.74 -10.50
N ILE A 101 0.19 -6.11 -9.37
CA ILE A 101 0.92 -6.73 -8.25
C ILE A 101 1.54 -8.05 -8.68
N GLU A 102 0.78 -8.87 -9.40
CA GLU A 102 1.21 -10.20 -9.81
C GLU A 102 2.41 -10.19 -10.75
N THR A 103 2.66 -9.09 -11.46
CA THR A 103 3.88 -8.95 -12.27
C THR A 103 5.16 -8.96 -11.44
N HIS A 104 5.05 -8.75 -10.13
CA HIS A 104 6.19 -8.69 -9.22
C HIS A 104 6.34 -9.95 -8.34
N LEU A 105 5.47 -10.92 -8.53
CA LEU A 105 5.54 -12.17 -7.74
C LEU A 105 6.49 -13.22 -8.32
#